data_9eebd2f9ef67c8b0fffab0282819c606
#
_entry.id   9eebd2f9ef67c8b0fffab0282819c606
#
_cell.length_a   1.000
_cell.length_b   1.000
_cell.length_c   1.000
_cell.angle_alpha   90.00
_cell.angle_beta   90.00
_cell.angle_gamma   90.00
#
_symmetry.space_group_name_H-M   'P 1'
#
loop_
_entity.id
_entity.type
_entity.pdbx_description
1 polymer ?
#
loop_
_entity_poly.entity_id
_entity_poly.type
_entity_poly.pdbx_seq_one_letter_code
_entity_poly.pdbx_strand_id
1 'polypeptide(L)'
;MIDEIIAGISLALNAEFGDDVKIYPERQKQGFEGPCFFILSIQPSDDLFLGKRHFRRYPFAVHYFPASDLEPKQECYGAAERLCDCLEHITVQGSPSRGTQMKFTVEDGVLIFLVNYDMFVYKVEETTAMGELSNNITAKG
;
A
#
# COMPACT_ATOMS: atom_id res chain seq x y z
N MET A 1 -3.67 -4.90 -8.59
CA MET A 1 -3.52 -3.56 -7.98
C MET A 1 -2.73 -3.57 -6.67
N ILE A 2 -2.89 -4.62 -5.88
CA ILE A 2 -2.16 -4.71 -4.60
C ILE A 2 -0.65 -4.73 -4.83
N ASP A 3 -0.19 -5.53 -5.79
CA ASP A 3 1.24 -5.62 -6.09
C ASP A 3 1.81 -4.29 -6.59
N GLU A 4 1.01 -3.55 -7.36
CA GLU A 4 1.43 -2.25 -7.87
C GLU A 4 1.55 -1.22 -6.76
N ILE A 5 0.66 -1.28 -5.77
CA ILE A 5 0.76 -0.39 -4.61
C ILE A 5 1.99 -0.76 -3.77
N ILE A 6 2.23 -2.05 -3.57
CA ILE A 6 3.43 -2.50 -2.85
C ILE A 6 4.70 -2.01 -3.54
N ALA A 7 4.73 -2.09 -4.88
CA ALA A 7 5.86 -1.58 -5.63
C ALA A 7 6.04 -0.07 -5.44
N GLY A 8 4.93 0.68 -5.44
CA GLY A 8 4.98 2.12 -5.20
C GLY A 8 5.48 2.46 -3.81
N ILE A 9 5.02 1.72 -2.79
CA ILE A 9 5.49 1.90 -1.42
C ILE A 9 6.99 1.59 -1.35
N SER A 10 7.42 0.50 -1.98
CA SER A 10 8.82 0.08 -1.98
C SER A 10 9.73 1.15 -2.58
N LEU A 11 9.30 1.74 -3.70
CA LEU A 11 10.08 2.81 -4.33
C LEU A 11 10.18 4.03 -3.43
N ALA A 12 9.08 4.41 -2.77
CA ALA A 12 9.07 5.56 -1.87
C ALA A 12 9.98 5.30 -0.67
N LEU A 13 9.94 4.10 -0.11
CA LEU A 13 10.79 3.74 1.02
C LEU A 13 12.27 3.75 0.62
N ASN A 14 12.58 3.20 -0.54
CA ASN A 14 13.97 3.17 -1.00
C ASN A 14 14.50 4.58 -1.26
N ALA A 15 13.67 5.45 -1.82
CA ALA A 15 14.07 6.83 -2.08
C ALA A 15 14.35 7.59 -0.78
N GLU A 16 13.58 7.31 0.27
CA GLU A 16 13.72 8.04 1.54
C GLU A 16 14.80 7.45 2.43
N PHE A 17 14.88 6.12 2.52
CA PHE A 17 15.75 5.45 3.49
C PHE A 17 17.05 4.92 2.89
N GLY A 18 17.14 4.83 1.57
CA GLY A 18 18.35 4.37 0.90
C GLY A 18 18.45 2.86 0.79
N ASP A 19 19.55 2.42 0.17
CA ASP A 19 19.73 1.00 -0.14
C ASP A 19 20.16 0.16 1.06
N ASP A 20 20.59 0.81 2.14
CA ASP A 20 21.04 0.10 3.34
C ASP A 20 19.89 -0.49 4.14
N VAL A 21 18.67 -0.03 3.92
CA VAL A 21 17.49 -0.53 4.59
C VAL A 21 16.79 -1.48 3.64
N LYS A 22 16.68 -2.74 4.04
CA LYS A 22 16.07 -3.75 3.19
C LYS A 22 14.55 -3.67 3.24
N ILE A 23 13.93 -3.96 2.11
CA ILE A 23 12.48 -3.89 1.98
C ILE A 23 11.98 -5.25 1.53
N TYR A 24 11.10 -5.84 2.32
CA TYR A 24 10.51 -7.15 2.02
C TYR A 24 9.03 -6.97 1.73
N PRO A 25 8.57 -7.37 0.54
CA PRO A 25 7.15 -7.23 0.18
C PRO A 25 6.24 -8.23 0.88
N GLU A 26 6.82 -9.15 1.66
CA GLU A 26 6.10 -10.13 2.44
C GLU A 26 6.77 -10.31 3.79
N ARG A 27 5.99 -10.80 4.76
CA ARG A 27 6.55 -11.08 6.07
C ARG A 27 7.40 -12.34 6.02
N GLN A 28 8.64 -12.22 6.49
CA GLN A 28 9.53 -13.37 6.65
C GLN A 28 9.62 -13.72 8.12
N LYS A 29 9.59 -15.01 8.43
CA LYS A 29 9.63 -15.47 9.82
C LYS A 29 11.04 -15.47 10.38
N GLN A 30 12.03 -15.66 9.53
CA GLN A 30 13.44 -15.69 9.94
C GLN A 30 14.31 -15.35 8.74
N GLY A 31 15.57 -15.08 9.00
CA GLY A 31 16.51 -14.78 7.94
C GLY A 31 16.52 -13.33 7.49
N PHE A 32 15.88 -12.44 8.25
CA PHE A 32 15.94 -11.02 7.95
C PHE A 32 16.90 -10.32 8.91
N GLU A 33 17.44 -9.21 8.44
CA GLU A 33 18.33 -8.38 9.22
C GLU A 33 17.77 -6.95 9.28
N GLY A 34 17.82 -6.35 10.46
CA GLY A 34 17.49 -4.94 10.61
C GLY A 34 18.65 -4.05 10.18
N PRO A 35 18.40 -2.81 9.79
CA PRO A 35 17.07 -2.25 9.67
C PRO A 35 16.35 -2.74 8.41
N CYS A 36 15.07 -2.96 8.52
CA CYS A 36 14.31 -3.43 7.37
C CYS A 36 12.83 -3.08 7.50
N PHE A 37 12.15 -3.13 6.37
CA PHE A 37 10.71 -2.92 6.28
C PHE A 37 10.03 -4.18 5.78
N PHE A 38 8.82 -4.43 6.31
CA PHE A 38 7.89 -5.41 5.75
C PHE A 38 6.63 -4.68 5.34
N ILE A 39 6.12 -4.99 4.15
CA ILE A 39 4.92 -4.37 3.62
C ILE A 39 3.82 -5.42 3.57
N LEU A 40 2.72 -5.17 4.28
CA LEU A 40 1.63 -6.13 4.42
C LEU A 40 0.32 -5.51 3.97
N SER A 41 -0.41 -6.22 3.11
CA SER A 41 -1.77 -5.81 2.73
C SER A 41 -2.73 -6.30 3.80
N ILE A 42 -3.65 -5.42 4.24
CA ILE A 42 -4.57 -5.73 5.32
C ILE A 42 -6.01 -5.57 4.85
N GLN A 43 -6.67 -6.69 4.59
CA GLN A 43 -8.10 -6.74 4.29
C GLN A 43 -8.58 -5.68 3.28
N PRO A 44 -8.10 -5.74 2.03
CA PRO A 44 -8.61 -4.81 1.02
C PRO A 44 -10.09 -5.05 0.76
N SER A 45 -10.80 -3.99 0.41
CA SER A 45 -12.23 -4.07 0.19
C SER A 45 -12.63 -3.34 -1.09
N ASP A 46 -13.80 -3.71 -1.62
CA ASP A 46 -14.34 -3.16 -2.84
C ASP A 46 -15.85 -2.99 -2.64
N ASP A 47 -16.32 -1.75 -2.60
CA ASP A 47 -17.72 -1.45 -2.38
C ASP A 47 -18.30 -0.67 -3.55
N LEU A 48 -19.51 -1.06 -3.97
CA LEU A 48 -20.23 -0.29 -4.95
C LEU A 48 -20.62 1.06 -4.32
N PHE A 49 -20.19 2.15 -4.95
CA PHE A 49 -20.43 3.48 -4.41
C PHE A 49 -21.64 4.13 -5.08
N LEU A 50 -21.58 4.32 -6.39
CA LEU A 50 -22.66 4.97 -7.12
C LEU A 50 -22.58 4.58 -8.58
N GLY A 51 -23.67 4.06 -9.13
CA GLY A 51 -23.70 3.63 -10.52
C GLY A 51 -22.68 2.53 -10.79
N LYS A 52 -21.72 2.81 -11.67
CA LYS A 52 -20.65 1.86 -12.00
C LYS A 52 -19.37 2.16 -11.24
N ARG A 53 -19.43 3.08 -10.30
CA ARG A 53 -18.26 3.44 -9.52
C ARG A 53 -18.12 2.55 -8.31
N HIS A 54 -16.92 2.07 -8.09
CA HIS A 54 -16.56 1.30 -6.92
C HIS A 54 -15.53 2.06 -6.11
N PHE A 55 -15.66 1.99 -4.80
CA PHE A 55 -14.67 2.52 -3.90
C PHE A 55 -13.86 1.37 -3.37
N ARG A 56 -12.58 1.35 -3.69
CA ARG A 56 -11.66 0.30 -3.25
C ARG A 56 -10.75 0.84 -2.18
N ARG A 57 -10.67 0.09 -1.09
CA ARG A 57 -9.79 0.42 0.02
C ARG A 57 -8.65 -0.55 0.05
N TYR A 58 -7.45 0.01 0.11
CA TYR A 58 -6.23 -0.78 0.17
C TYR A 58 -5.43 -0.36 1.39
N PRO A 59 -5.77 -0.90 2.58
CA PRO A 59 -4.99 -0.63 3.78
C PRO A 59 -3.74 -1.47 3.80
N PHE A 60 -2.65 -0.84 4.24
CA PHE A 60 -1.36 -1.51 4.36
C PHE A 60 -0.77 -1.28 5.73
N ALA A 61 -0.02 -2.25 6.21
CA ALA A 61 0.82 -2.10 7.38
C ALA A 61 2.27 -2.16 6.91
N VAL A 62 3.06 -1.16 7.32
CA VAL A 62 4.48 -1.13 7.06
C VAL A 62 5.17 -1.33 8.39
N HIS A 63 5.83 -2.47 8.56
CA HIS A 63 6.56 -2.78 9.78
C HIS A 63 8.01 -2.40 9.62
N TYR A 64 8.55 -1.67 10.59
CA TYR A 64 9.95 -1.29 10.57
C TYR A 64 10.67 -1.92 11.76
N PHE A 65 11.70 -2.69 11.47
CA PHE A 65 12.58 -3.29 12.46
C PHE A 65 13.84 -2.43 12.54
N PRO A 66 14.10 -1.77 13.68
CA PRO A 66 15.23 -0.86 13.78
C PRO A 66 16.57 -1.59 13.86
N ALA A 67 17.65 -0.86 13.54
CA ALA A 67 18.99 -1.38 13.65
C ALA A 67 19.49 -1.35 15.10
N SER A 68 19.04 -0.38 15.87
CA SER A 68 19.55 -0.13 17.20
C SER A 68 18.84 -0.93 18.27
N ASP A 69 19.60 -1.66 19.08
CA ASP A 69 19.06 -2.34 20.25
C ASP A 69 19.02 -1.44 21.49
N LEU A 70 19.72 -0.29 21.42
CA LEU A 70 19.84 0.60 22.56
C LEU A 70 18.64 1.52 22.72
N GLU A 71 18.19 2.12 21.63
CA GLU A 71 17.06 3.03 21.63
C GLU A 71 16.11 2.73 20.49
N PRO A 72 15.55 1.51 20.43
CA PRO A 72 14.70 1.13 19.30
C PRO A 72 13.44 1.97 19.20
N LYS A 73 12.89 2.39 20.33
CA LYS A 73 11.65 3.18 20.34
C LYS A 73 11.86 4.55 19.69
N GLN A 74 12.98 5.20 20.03
CA GLN A 74 13.30 6.50 19.46
C GLN A 74 13.56 6.40 17.96
N GLU A 75 14.28 5.36 17.55
CA GLU A 75 14.55 5.12 16.13
C GLU A 75 13.23 4.86 15.38
N CYS A 76 12.31 4.12 15.98
CA CYS A 76 11.01 3.85 15.38
C CYS A 76 10.18 5.11 15.20
N TYR A 77 10.16 5.98 16.20
CA TYR A 77 9.40 7.25 16.07
C TYR A 77 10.00 8.16 15.01
N GLY A 78 11.33 8.20 14.92
CA GLY A 78 11.98 8.95 13.84
C GLY A 78 11.63 8.41 12.46
N ALA A 79 11.60 7.09 12.34
CA ALA A 79 11.21 6.46 11.08
C ALA A 79 9.73 6.76 10.77
N ALA A 80 8.86 6.73 11.78
CA ALA A 80 7.43 7.00 11.58
C ALA A 80 7.19 8.40 11.02
N GLU A 81 7.90 9.40 11.52
CA GLU A 81 7.76 10.76 11.01
C GLU A 81 8.18 10.85 9.54
N ARG A 82 9.25 10.16 9.18
CA ARG A 82 9.70 10.11 7.78
C ARG A 82 8.70 9.36 6.91
N LEU A 83 8.07 8.31 7.44
CA LEU A 83 7.06 7.57 6.70
C LEU A 83 5.83 8.41 6.43
N CYS A 84 5.42 9.25 7.39
CA CYS A 84 4.29 10.15 7.18
C CYS A 84 4.52 11.04 5.96
N ASP A 85 5.75 11.47 5.75
CA ASP A 85 6.07 12.34 4.63
C ASP A 85 6.24 11.56 3.33
N CYS A 86 7.02 10.49 3.36
CA CYS A 86 7.36 9.79 2.12
C CYS A 86 6.23 8.92 1.57
N LEU A 87 5.32 8.48 2.42
CA LEU A 87 4.20 7.65 1.99
C LEU A 87 2.91 8.43 1.73
N GLU A 88 2.95 9.75 1.93
CA GLU A 88 1.80 10.58 1.62
C GLU A 88 1.45 10.53 0.14
N HIS A 89 2.46 10.53 -0.72
CA HIS A 89 2.27 10.43 -2.16
C HIS A 89 3.21 9.38 -2.71
N ILE A 90 2.63 8.33 -3.29
CA ILE A 90 3.41 7.31 -4.00
C ILE A 90 2.94 7.25 -5.44
N THR A 91 3.75 6.62 -6.29
CA THR A 91 3.39 6.43 -7.68
C THR A 91 2.93 5.00 -7.88
N VAL A 92 1.72 4.83 -8.38
CA VAL A 92 1.13 3.53 -8.67
C VAL A 92 0.79 3.49 -10.15
N GLN A 93 1.45 2.63 -10.90
CA GLN A 93 1.25 2.51 -12.35
C GLN A 93 1.37 3.86 -13.06
N GLY A 94 2.38 4.64 -12.69
CA GLY A 94 2.65 5.93 -13.31
C GLY A 94 1.76 7.07 -12.85
N SER A 95 0.83 6.82 -11.93
CA SER A 95 -0.08 7.86 -11.42
C SER A 95 0.14 8.08 -9.94
N PRO A 96 0.01 9.32 -9.47
CA PRO A 96 0.15 9.58 -8.03
C PRO A 96 -1.03 9.00 -7.27
N SER A 97 -0.72 8.44 -6.11
CA SER A 97 -1.72 7.92 -5.19
C SER A 97 -1.44 8.49 -3.81
N ARG A 98 -2.48 8.94 -3.14
CA ARG A 98 -2.34 9.60 -1.85
C ARG A 98 -2.60 8.64 -0.71
N GLY A 99 -1.64 8.59 0.24
CA GLY A 99 -1.80 7.84 1.46
C GLY A 99 -2.66 8.60 2.45
N THR A 100 -3.61 7.90 3.06
CA THR A 100 -4.55 8.49 4.00
C THR A 100 -4.64 7.64 5.25
N GLN A 101 -5.28 8.18 6.28
CA GLN A 101 -5.53 7.49 7.55
C GLN A 101 -4.26 6.91 8.16
N MET A 102 -3.19 7.68 8.12
CA MET A 102 -1.92 7.27 8.68
C MET A 102 -1.97 7.26 10.19
N LYS A 103 -1.53 6.16 10.77
CA LYS A 103 -1.36 6.05 12.22
C LYS A 103 -0.31 5.00 12.50
N PHE A 104 0.30 5.09 13.66
CA PHE A 104 1.39 4.19 13.96
C PHE A 104 1.50 3.94 15.45
N THR A 105 2.11 2.80 15.78
CA THR A 105 2.40 2.42 17.16
C THR A 105 3.71 1.65 17.18
N VAL A 106 4.35 1.63 18.34
CA VAL A 106 5.56 0.85 18.54
C VAL A 106 5.26 -0.23 19.56
N GLU A 107 5.45 -1.49 19.17
CA GLU A 107 5.21 -2.63 20.02
C GLU A 107 6.41 -3.55 19.98
N ASP A 108 6.96 -3.88 21.15
CA ASP A 108 8.11 -4.77 21.28
C ASP A 108 9.30 -4.33 20.43
N GLY A 109 9.51 -3.02 20.34
CA GLY A 109 10.62 -2.47 19.58
C GLY A 109 10.43 -2.46 18.08
N VAL A 110 9.21 -2.76 17.59
CA VAL A 110 8.88 -2.77 16.18
C VAL A 110 7.85 -1.69 15.90
N LEU A 111 8.10 -0.91 14.86
CA LEU A 111 7.14 0.11 14.42
C LEU A 111 6.10 -0.55 13.52
N ILE A 112 4.83 -0.28 13.81
CA ILE A 112 3.72 -0.69 12.97
C ILE A 112 3.06 0.57 12.44
N PHE A 113 3.22 0.83 11.16
CA PHE A 113 2.71 2.03 10.49
C PHE A 113 1.59 1.63 9.54
N LEU A 114 0.42 2.25 9.72
CA LEU A 114 -0.76 1.95 8.91
C LEU A 114 -1.04 3.10 7.95
N VAL A 115 -1.36 2.76 6.72
CA VAL A 115 -1.68 3.74 5.68
C VAL A 115 -2.65 3.12 4.69
N ASN A 116 -3.59 3.91 4.20
CA ASN A 116 -4.55 3.49 3.19
C ASN A 116 -4.26 4.16 1.86
N TYR A 117 -4.39 3.39 0.77
CA TYR A 117 -4.36 3.94 -0.59
C TYR A 117 -5.69 3.59 -1.23
N ASP A 118 -6.67 4.45 -0.98
CA ASP A 118 -8.03 4.23 -1.45
C ASP A 118 -8.21 4.84 -2.83
N MET A 119 -9.07 4.24 -3.65
CA MET A 119 -9.30 4.75 -4.99
C MET A 119 -10.71 4.44 -5.47
N PHE A 120 -11.21 5.30 -6.35
CA PHE A 120 -12.43 5.02 -7.07
C PHE A 120 -12.08 4.32 -8.37
N VAL A 121 -12.83 3.27 -8.68
CA VAL A 121 -12.65 2.51 -9.91
C VAL A 121 -13.97 2.50 -10.66
N TYR A 122 -13.91 2.79 -11.95
CA TYR A 122 -15.07 2.78 -12.80
C TYR A 122 -15.12 1.44 -13.51
N LYS A 123 -16.10 0.62 -13.18
CA LYS A 123 -16.25 -0.68 -13.81
C LYS A 123 -17.27 -0.59 -14.94
N VAL A 124 -16.84 -0.97 -16.13
CA VAL A 124 -17.73 -1.10 -17.26
C VAL A 124 -18.04 -2.58 -17.42
N GLU A 125 -19.33 -2.91 -17.32
CA GLU A 125 -19.79 -4.25 -17.57
C GLU A 125 -19.74 -4.55 -19.04
N GLU A 126 -19.02 -5.60 -19.43
CA GLU A 126 -19.05 -6.06 -20.82
C GLU A 126 -20.25 -6.98 -21.02
N THR A 127 -21.22 -6.55 -21.83
CA THR A 127 -22.31 -7.40 -22.27
C THR A 127 -21.92 -8.00 -23.61
N THR A 128 -21.83 -9.27 -23.70
CA THR A 128 -21.69 -9.95 -24.96
C THR A 128 -23.01 -10.03 -25.63
N ALA A 129 -23.26 -10.10 -26.65
CA ALA A 129 -23.86 -10.29 -27.22
C ALA A 129 -24.33 -10.85 -27.78
N MET A 130 -24.63 -11.27 -27.68
CA MET A 130 -24.76 -11.84 -27.77
C MET A 130 -24.64 -11.82 -28.09
N GLY A 131 -24.98 -11.98 -28.29
CA GLY A 131 -24.62 -12.12 -27.99
C GLY A 131 -24.48 -11.38 -28.11
N GLU A 132 -24.83 -11.51 -28.32
CA GLU A 132 -24.53 -11.17 -27.92
C GLU A 132 -24.44 -10.30 -27.90
N LEU A 133 -25.40 -10.35 -28.57
CA LEU A 133 -25.28 -9.83 -28.28
C LEU A 133 -25.16 -8.94 -28.21
N SER A 134 -25.82 -8.97 -28.66
CA SER A 134 -25.53 -8.42 -28.27
C SER A 134 -25.24 -7.48 -28.13
N ASN A 135 -25.73 -7.53 -28.38
CA ASN A 135 -25.30 -6.92 -27.94
C ASN A 135 -24.80 -6.12 -28.00
N ASN A 136 -25.11 -6.23 -28.27
CA ASN A 136 -24.46 -5.72 -28.03
C ASN A 136 -24.18 -4.84 -28.13
N ILE A 137 -24.67 -4.91 -28.32
CA ILE A 137 -24.14 -4.28 -28.14
C ILE A 137 -23.89 -3.33 -28.01
N THR A 138 -23.97 -3.26 -27.99
CA THR A 138 -23.33 -2.49 -27.59
C THR A 138 -22.98 -1.70 -27.22
N ALA A 139 -23.17 -1.76 -27.10
CA ALA A 139 -22.49 -1.15 -26.69
C ALA A 139 -22.19 -0.60 -26.56
N LYS A 140 -22.21 -0.59 -26.62
CA LYS A 140 -21.64 -0.35 -26.20
C LYS A 140 -21.44 0.20 -25.52
N GLY A 141 -21.90 0.10 -25.66
CA GLY A 141 -20.85 0.79 -25.06
C GLY A 141 -20.83 0.73 -23.68
#